data_6ae5e0f309de021cd6215f061fd57e49
#
_entry.id   6ae5e0f309de021cd6215f061fd57e49
#
_cell.length_a   1.000
_cell.length_b   1.000
_cell.length_c   1.000
_cell.angle_alpha   90.00
_cell.angle_beta   90.00
_cell.angle_gamma   90.00
#
_symmetry.space_group_name_H-M   'P 1'
#
loop_
_entity.id
_entity.type
_entity.pdbx_description
1 polymer ?
#
loop_
_entity_poly.entity_id
_entity_poly.type
_entity_poly.pdbx_seq_one_letter_code
_entity_poly.pdbx_strand_id
1 'polypeptide(L)'
;MLAVNNLCIERNGRAIIQDLSFTLEGQKRLFVQGEIGSGKTTLLLALLGFVPVKKGEIKLFGQVCREEKDFAPFRGTIGICFQNADDQLFGPTVLDDIAFGPLNQNVSREQAYHIAEQQLERLGITRLKDRMVHTLSGGEKNFTALAGILAMQPKILLLDEPTNGLDRKNTEKLTALLRELSLPILISSHHHGFINELATEIISL
;
A
#
# COMPACT_ATOMS: atom_id res chain seq x y z
N MET A 1 -2.03 16.22 -1.54
CA MET A 1 -2.18 15.28 -0.42
C MET A 1 -0.83 14.71 -0.01
N LEU A 2 -0.09 14.09 -0.92
CA LEU A 2 1.34 13.77 -0.74
C LEU A 2 2.13 14.51 -1.82
N ALA A 3 3.22 15.18 -1.44
CA ALA A 3 4.14 15.83 -2.38
C ALA A 3 5.59 15.47 -2.02
N VAL A 4 6.37 15.21 -3.04
CA VAL A 4 7.79 14.89 -2.96
C VAL A 4 8.53 15.90 -3.82
N ASN A 5 9.56 16.55 -3.25
CA ASN A 5 10.32 17.58 -3.94
C ASN A 5 11.83 17.26 -3.85
N ASN A 6 12.48 17.10 -5.00
CA ASN A 6 13.92 16.87 -5.17
C ASN A 6 14.50 15.80 -4.23
N LEU A 7 13.75 14.69 -4.06
CA LEU A 7 14.06 13.63 -3.13
C LEU A 7 15.32 12.88 -3.55
N CYS A 8 16.28 12.77 -2.62
CA CYS A 8 17.46 11.94 -2.78
C CYS A 8 17.57 10.96 -1.62
N ILE A 9 17.69 9.67 -1.95
CA ILE A 9 17.86 8.58 -0.97
C ILE A 9 19.16 7.86 -1.26
N GLU A 10 19.96 7.64 -0.21
CA GLU A 10 21.18 6.83 -0.27
C GLU A 10 21.09 5.63 0.64
N ARG A 11 21.70 4.53 0.25
CA ARG A 11 21.86 3.32 1.06
C ARG A 11 23.27 2.78 0.89
N ASN A 12 23.99 2.58 1.99
CA ASN A 12 25.38 2.09 1.99
C ASN A 12 26.31 2.92 1.08
N GLY A 13 26.17 4.25 1.09
CA GLY A 13 26.99 5.16 0.28
C GLY A 13 26.64 5.20 -1.22
N ARG A 14 25.62 4.46 -1.67
CA ARG A 14 25.14 4.51 -3.06
C ARG A 14 23.86 5.31 -3.14
N ALA A 15 23.80 6.21 -4.12
CA ALA A 15 22.54 6.89 -4.44
C ALA A 15 21.56 5.88 -5.04
N ILE A 16 20.40 5.75 -4.41
CA ILE A 16 19.30 4.87 -4.86
C ILE A 16 18.28 5.71 -5.63
N ILE A 17 17.94 6.89 -5.11
CA ILE A 17 17.01 7.83 -5.75
C ILE A 17 17.68 9.18 -5.83
N GLN A 18 17.57 9.84 -6.98
CA GLN A 18 18.16 11.16 -7.23
C GLN A 18 17.11 12.09 -7.83
N ASP A 19 16.96 13.25 -7.20
CA ASP A 19 16.16 14.38 -7.68
C ASP A 19 14.72 14.04 -8.09
N LEU A 20 14.07 13.14 -7.34
CA LEU A 20 12.71 12.69 -7.62
C LEU A 20 11.70 13.72 -7.10
N SER A 21 10.78 14.14 -7.98
CA SER A 21 9.69 15.04 -7.60
C SER A 21 8.37 14.57 -8.21
N PHE A 22 7.32 14.53 -7.40
CA PHE A 22 5.95 14.21 -7.85
C PHE A 22 4.91 14.63 -6.81
N THR A 23 3.65 14.65 -7.23
CA THR A 23 2.50 14.84 -6.34
C THR A 23 1.52 13.69 -6.50
N LEU A 24 0.88 13.32 -5.40
CA LEU A 24 -0.13 12.28 -5.36
C LEU A 24 -1.38 12.80 -4.64
N GLU A 25 -2.46 13.04 -5.40
CA GLU A 25 -3.70 13.64 -4.90
C GLU A 25 -4.92 13.23 -5.74
N GLY A 26 -6.11 13.53 -5.25
CA GLY A 26 -7.36 13.21 -5.94
C GLY A 26 -7.54 11.71 -6.14
N GLN A 27 -7.77 11.30 -7.38
CA GLN A 27 -7.90 9.89 -7.79
C GLN A 27 -6.70 9.43 -8.64
N LYS A 28 -5.54 10.07 -8.48
CA LYS A 28 -4.33 9.73 -9.24
C LYS A 28 -3.89 8.29 -8.98
N ARG A 29 -3.53 7.61 -10.05
CA ARG A 29 -2.89 6.29 -10.07
C ARG A 29 -1.47 6.48 -10.57
N LEU A 30 -0.55 6.76 -9.65
CA LEU A 30 0.86 7.00 -9.97
C LEU A 30 1.61 5.67 -9.93
N PHE A 31 2.17 5.28 -11.06
CA PHE A 31 3.00 4.09 -11.15
C PHE A 31 4.49 4.43 -11.08
N VAL A 32 5.21 3.66 -10.28
CA VAL A 32 6.67 3.70 -10.19
C VAL A 32 7.24 2.51 -10.92
N GLN A 33 7.92 2.78 -12.03
CA GLN A 33 8.62 1.77 -12.82
C GLN A 33 10.13 1.81 -12.55
N GLY A 34 10.80 0.69 -12.80
CA GLY A 34 12.24 0.57 -12.70
C GLY A 34 12.66 -0.89 -12.62
N GLU A 35 13.93 -1.16 -12.87
CA GLU A 35 14.50 -2.50 -12.77
C GLU A 35 14.39 -3.07 -11.34
N ILE A 36 14.63 -4.36 -11.21
CA ILE A 36 14.75 -5.00 -9.90
C ILE A 36 15.93 -4.35 -9.16
N GLY A 37 15.69 -3.88 -7.93
CA GLY A 37 16.71 -3.19 -7.15
C GLY A 37 16.85 -1.68 -7.44
N SER A 38 16.03 -1.06 -8.30
CA SER A 38 16.07 0.38 -8.58
C SER A 38 15.63 1.26 -7.40
N GLY A 39 15.06 0.69 -6.33
CA GLY A 39 14.67 1.44 -5.14
C GLY A 39 13.17 1.68 -4.97
N LYS A 40 12.29 0.99 -5.73
CA LYS A 40 10.83 1.13 -5.62
C LYS A 40 10.32 0.92 -4.19
N THR A 41 10.63 -0.20 -3.57
CA THR A 41 10.30 -0.47 -2.15
C THR A 41 10.94 0.55 -1.22
N THR A 42 12.18 0.98 -1.50
CA THR A 42 12.88 2.01 -0.71
C THR A 42 12.14 3.33 -0.76
N LEU A 43 11.60 3.72 -1.91
CA LEU A 43 10.75 4.90 -2.05
C LEU A 43 9.50 4.78 -1.17
N LEU A 44 8.75 3.67 -1.28
CA LEU A 44 7.53 3.46 -0.48
C LEU A 44 7.82 3.54 1.02
N LEU A 45 8.90 2.93 1.47
CA LEU A 45 9.32 2.97 2.88
C LEU A 45 9.76 4.37 3.32
N ALA A 46 10.40 5.15 2.45
CA ALA A 46 10.78 6.53 2.75
C ALA A 46 9.55 7.45 2.90
N LEU A 47 8.50 7.22 2.10
CA LEU A 47 7.23 7.95 2.20
C LEU A 47 6.49 7.68 3.53
N LEU A 48 6.86 6.64 4.25
CA LEU A 48 6.34 6.28 5.59
C LEU A 48 7.31 6.62 6.73
N GLY A 49 8.50 7.17 6.40
CA GLY A 49 9.52 7.54 7.38
C GLY A 49 10.38 6.39 7.88
N PHE A 50 10.29 5.18 7.28
CA PHE A 50 11.12 4.02 7.65
C PHE A 50 12.53 4.05 7.00
N VAL A 51 12.72 4.87 5.97
CA VAL A 51 14.00 5.06 5.31
C VAL A 51 14.34 6.56 5.37
N PRO A 52 15.52 6.94 5.87
CA PRO A 52 15.90 8.33 5.97
C PRO A 52 16.16 8.94 4.58
N VAL A 53 15.76 10.20 4.43
CA VAL A 53 15.95 10.99 3.22
C VAL A 53 17.23 11.80 3.36
N LYS A 54 18.13 11.76 2.37
CA LYS A 54 19.37 12.53 2.37
C LYS A 54 19.16 14.01 2.01
N LYS A 55 18.34 14.25 0.99
CA LYS A 55 17.99 15.59 0.49
C LYS A 55 16.55 15.58 -0.03
N GLY A 56 15.98 16.77 -0.14
CA GLY A 56 14.63 16.95 -0.60
C GLY A 56 13.62 17.00 0.52
N GLU A 57 12.35 16.92 0.18
CA GLU A 57 11.25 17.13 1.11
C GLU A 57 10.09 16.20 0.79
N ILE A 58 9.51 15.59 1.83
CA ILE A 58 8.24 14.87 1.77
C ILE A 58 7.21 15.68 2.55
N LYS A 59 6.08 15.98 1.90
CA LYS A 59 4.91 16.61 2.52
C LYS A 59 3.75 15.64 2.53
N LEU A 60 3.18 15.42 3.71
CA LEU A 60 1.96 14.64 3.93
C LEU A 60 0.86 15.57 4.41
N PHE A 61 -0.23 15.68 3.66
CA PHE A 61 -1.39 16.51 3.99
C PHE A 61 -1.03 17.99 4.32
N GLY A 62 0.01 18.52 3.67
CA GLY A 62 0.50 19.89 3.87
C GLY A 62 1.60 20.02 4.92
N GLN A 63 1.85 19.01 5.74
CA GLN A 63 2.91 18.99 6.74
C GLN A 63 4.21 18.44 6.15
N VAL A 64 5.33 19.12 6.38
CA VAL A 64 6.67 18.61 6.05
C VAL A 64 7.07 17.53 7.05
N CYS A 65 7.49 16.37 6.51
CA CYS A 65 7.95 15.23 7.30
C CYS A 65 9.44 15.00 7.04
N ARG A 66 10.26 14.98 8.09
CA ARG A 66 11.72 14.80 8.03
C ARG A 66 12.21 13.67 8.92
N GLU A 67 11.61 13.52 10.09
CA GLU A 67 11.97 12.53 11.09
C GLU A 67 10.78 11.59 11.35
N GLU A 68 11.05 10.42 11.90
CA GLU A 68 10.02 9.41 12.17
C GLU A 68 8.79 9.97 12.92
N LYS A 69 9.02 10.83 13.89
CA LYS A 69 7.94 11.47 14.67
C LYS A 69 6.97 12.31 13.82
N ASP A 70 7.44 12.86 12.68
CA ASP A 70 6.62 13.67 11.77
C ASP A 70 5.66 12.78 10.96
N PHE A 71 6.07 11.53 10.68
CA PHE A 71 5.25 10.54 9.97
C PHE A 71 4.26 9.82 10.89
N ALA A 72 4.55 9.71 12.19
CA ALA A 72 3.75 8.97 13.15
C ALA A 72 2.25 9.36 13.16
N PRO A 73 1.84 10.65 13.06
CA PRO A 73 0.44 11.04 13.02
C PRO A 73 -0.33 10.53 11.80
N PHE A 74 0.38 10.12 10.73
CA PHE A 74 -0.22 9.67 9.47
C PHE A 74 -0.29 8.14 9.36
N ARG A 75 0.19 7.39 10.36
CA ARG A 75 0.06 5.93 10.42
C ARG A 75 -1.41 5.54 10.47
N GLY A 76 -1.81 4.60 9.59
CA GLY A 76 -3.23 4.26 9.39
C GLY A 76 -3.98 5.19 8.42
N THR A 77 -3.50 6.44 8.22
CA THR A 77 -4.03 7.33 7.18
C THR A 77 -3.42 7.02 5.81
N ILE A 78 -2.19 6.52 5.79
CA ILE A 78 -1.53 6.00 4.61
C ILE A 78 -1.46 4.48 4.78
N GLY A 79 -2.16 3.75 3.90
CA GLY A 79 -2.11 2.29 3.86
C GLY A 79 -0.97 1.81 2.97
N ILE A 80 -0.30 0.74 3.35
CA ILE A 80 0.71 0.07 2.52
C ILE A 80 0.43 -1.42 2.44
N CYS A 81 0.48 -1.98 1.21
CA CYS A 81 0.60 -3.42 0.99
C CYS A 81 2.01 -3.74 0.52
N PHE A 82 2.69 -4.60 1.24
CA PHE A 82 4.02 -5.07 0.90
C PHE A 82 3.99 -6.12 -0.22
N GLN A 83 5.10 -6.23 -0.92
CA GLN A 83 5.29 -7.20 -2.00
C GLN A 83 5.04 -8.65 -1.53
N ASN A 84 5.47 -8.98 -0.32
CA ASN A 84 5.21 -10.27 0.31
C ASN A 84 4.16 -10.09 1.41
N ALA A 85 2.96 -10.64 1.19
CA ALA A 85 1.88 -10.55 2.15
C ALA A 85 2.17 -11.29 3.47
N ASP A 86 3.11 -12.26 3.49
CA ASP A 86 3.55 -12.93 4.73
C ASP A 86 4.23 -11.99 5.72
N ASP A 87 4.83 -10.90 5.24
CA ASP A 87 5.46 -9.89 6.09
C ASP A 87 4.43 -8.95 6.75
N GLN A 88 3.17 -9.04 6.34
CA GLN A 88 2.09 -8.15 6.77
C GLN A 88 1.01 -8.86 7.59
N LEU A 89 0.74 -10.14 7.30
CA LEU A 89 -0.32 -10.91 7.93
C LEU A 89 0.19 -11.61 9.19
N PHE A 90 -0.51 -11.43 10.30
CA PHE A 90 -0.10 -11.99 11.61
C PHE A 90 -1.28 -12.47 12.48
N GLY A 91 -2.52 -12.18 12.08
CA GLY A 91 -3.72 -12.64 12.77
C GLY A 91 -3.89 -14.17 12.74
N PRO A 92 -4.55 -14.78 13.73
CA PRO A 92 -4.81 -16.22 13.71
C PRO A 92 -5.75 -16.60 12.57
N THR A 93 -6.82 -15.86 12.36
CA THR A 93 -7.77 -16.04 11.24
C THR A 93 -7.77 -14.83 10.32
N VAL A 94 -8.31 -14.99 9.12
CA VAL A 94 -8.49 -13.89 8.16
C VAL A 94 -9.33 -12.76 8.75
N LEU A 95 -10.42 -13.11 9.45
CA LEU A 95 -11.28 -12.12 10.09
C LEU A 95 -10.53 -11.33 11.17
N ASP A 96 -9.77 -12.02 12.03
CA ASP A 96 -8.99 -11.37 13.09
C ASP A 96 -7.93 -10.44 12.52
N ASP A 97 -7.25 -10.86 11.45
CA ASP A 97 -6.23 -10.07 10.78
C ASP A 97 -6.80 -8.78 10.20
N ILE A 98 -7.92 -8.86 9.48
CA ILE A 98 -8.59 -7.68 8.91
C ILE A 98 -9.14 -6.76 10.00
N ALA A 99 -9.67 -7.30 11.11
CA ALA A 99 -10.20 -6.52 12.21
C ALA A 99 -9.12 -5.78 13.02
N PHE A 100 -7.87 -6.22 12.95
CA PHE A 100 -6.77 -5.68 13.75
C PHE A 100 -6.55 -4.18 13.55
N GLY A 101 -6.55 -3.72 12.29
CA GLY A 101 -6.40 -2.29 11.97
C GLY A 101 -7.48 -1.42 12.64
N PRO A 102 -8.78 -1.68 12.39
CA PRO A 102 -9.87 -0.98 13.05
C PRO A 102 -9.83 -1.05 14.58
N LEU A 103 -9.47 -2.21 15.18
CA LEU A 103 -9.33 -2.33 16.64
C LEU A 103 -8.30 -1.34 17.22
N ASN A 104 -7.27 -0.97 16.46
CA ASN A 104 -6.27 0.02 16.85
C ASN A 104 -6.70 1.47 16.55
N GLN A 105 -7.85 1.70 15.91
CA GLN A 105 -8.40 3.02 15.60
C GLN A 105 -9.49 3.50 16.58
N ASN A 106 -9.52 2.95 17.79
CA ASN A 106 -10.47 3.30 18.85
C ASN A 106 -11.97 3.06 18.51
N VAL A 107 -12.27 2.11 17.61
CA VAL A 107 -13.64 1.62 17.39
C VAL A 107 -13.94 0.45 18.34
N SER A 108 -15.20 0.21 18.63
CA SER A 108 -15.58 -0.95 19.45
C SER A 108 -15.21 -2.27 18.74
N ARG A 109 -15.03 -3.33 19.54
CA ARG A 109 -14.74 -4.66 18.99
C ARG A 109 -15.79 -5.09 17.97
N GLU A 110 -17.06 -4.92 18.30
CA GLU A 110 -18.18 -5.25 17.42
C GLU A 110 -18.08 -4.49 16.08
N GLN A 111 -17.83 -3.19 16.13
CA GLN A 111 -17.66 -2.38 14.93
C GLN A 111 -16.44 -2.81 14.09
N ALA A 112 -15.31 -3.14 14.74
CA ALA A 112 -14.11 -3.59 14.04
C ALA A 112 -14.35 -4.88 13.26
N TYR A 113 -15.01 -5.86 13.87
CA TYR A 113 -15.36 -7.12 13.21
C TYR A 113 -16.41 -6.91 12.10
N HIS A 114 -17.39 -6.04 12.32
CA HIS A 114 -18.34 -5.67 11.26
C HIS A 114 -17.66 -5.03 10.05
N ILE A 115 -16.71 -4.09 10.28
CA ILE A 115 -15.90 -3.50 9.21
C ILE A 115 -15.11 -4.58 8.47
N ALA A 116 -14.52 -5.53 9.18
CA ALA A 116 -13.77 -6.62 8.59
C ALA A 116 -14.65 -7.50 7.69
N GLU A 117 -15.87 -7.84 8.13
CA GLU A 117 -16.83 -8.60 7.32
C GLU A 117 -17.24 -7.85 6.05
N GLN A 118 -17.47 -6.54 6.14
CA GLN A 118 -17.76 -5.71 4.97
C GLN A 118 -16.60 -5.72 3.95
N GLN A 119 -15.34 -5.70 4.41
CA GLN A 119 -14.20 -5.79 3.49
C GLN A 119 -14.06 -7.19 2.87
N LEU A 120 -14.33 -8.24 3.62
CA LEU A 120 -14.39 -9.63 3.08
C LEU A 120 -15.41 -9.74 1.94
N GLU A 121 -16.59 -9.16 2.13
CA GLU A 121 -17.65 -9.14 1.13
C GLU A 121 -17.24 -8.31 -0.09
N ARG A 122 -16.79 -7.07 0.14
CA ARG A 122 -16.34 -6.16 -0.92
C ARG A 122 -15.26 -6.76 -1.80
N LEU A 123 -14.30 -7.48 -1.20
CA LEU A 123 -13.22 -8.13 -1.93
C LEU A 123 -13.62 -9.53 -2.46
N GLY A 124 -14.82 -10.02 -2.17
CA GLY A 124 -15.30 -11.33 -2.60
C GLY A 124 -14.44 -12.48 -2.06
N ILE A 125 -14.02 -12.38 -0.79
CA ILE A 125 -13.22 -13.37 -0.08
C ILE A 125 -13.89 -13.86 1.22
N THR A 126 -15.19 -13.66 1.38
CA THR A 126 -15.97 -14.05 2.58
C THR A 126 -15.79 -15.53 2.96
N ARG A 127 -15.59 -16.41 1.97
CA ARG A 127 -15.31 -17.85 2.19
C ARG A 127 -14.03 -18.11 3.00
N LEU A 128 -13.14 -17.11 3.12
CA LEU A 128 -11.87 -17.22 3.83
C LEU A 128 -11.98 -16.79 5.30
N LYS A 129 -13.13 -16.23 5.72
CA LYS A 129 -13.34 -15.58 7.02
C LYS A 129 -12.70 -16.32 8.20
N ASP A 130 -12.99 -17.59 8.32
CA ASP A 130 -12.57 -18.42 9.46
C ASP A 130 -11.29 -19.22 9.19
N ARG A 131 -10.65 -19.03 8.02
CA ARG A 131 -9.42 -19.73 7.69
C ARG A 131 -8.23 -19.13 8.43
N MET A 132 -7.32 -20.00 8.85
CA MET A 132 -6.04 -19.59 9.40
C MET A 132 -5.17 -18.94 8.32
N VAL A 133 -4.59 -17.77 8.60
CA VAL A 133 -3.83 -16.98 7.65
C VAL A 133 -2.69 -17.77 6.98
N HIS A 134 -1.97 -18.60 7.75
CA HIS A 134 -0.86 -19.38 7.23
C HIS A 134 -1.26 -20.50 6.25
N THR A 135 -2.57 -20.83 6.16
CA THR A 135 -3.09 -21.85 5.23
C THR A 135 -3.53 -21.28 3.88
N LEU A 136 -3.47 -19.96 3.71
CA LEU A 136 -3.90 -19.28 2.50
C LEU A 136 -2.89 -19.45 1.37
N SER A 137 -3.40 -19.49 0.12
CA SER A 137 -2.56 -19.33 -1.06
C SER A 137 -2.01 -17.90 -1.16
N GLY A 138 -0.96 -17.67 -1.96
CA GLY A 138 -0.37 -16.35 -2.13
C GLY A 138 -1.39 -15.29 -2.56
N GLY A 139 -2.23 -15.59 -3.55
CA GLY A 139 -3.29 -14.67 -3.98
C GLY A 139 -4.34 -14.40 -2.89
N GLU A 140 -4.72 -15.42 -2.10
CA GLU A 140 -5.63 -15.23 -0.96
C GLU A 140 -5.00 -14.34 0.11
N LYS A 141 -3.70 -14.50 0.38
CA LYS A 141 -2.95 -13.63 1.30
C LYS A 141 -2.92 -12.18 0.82
N ASN A 142 -2.65 -11.95 -0.48
CA ASN A 142 -2.62 -10.59 -1.05
C ASN A 142 -3.98 -9.88 -0.89
N PHE A 143 -5.09 -10.55 -1.18
CA PHE A 143 -6.42 -9.98 -0.97
C PHE A 143 -6.76 -9.78 0.51
N THR A 144 -6.32 -10.66 1.40
CA THR A 144 -6.49 -10.51 2.86
C THR A 144 -5.72 -9.30 3.37
N ALA A 145 -4.44 -9.14 2.98
CA ALA A 145 -3.63 -7.98 3.34
C ALA A 145 -4.26 -6.66 2.85
N LEU A 146 -4.74 -6.65 1.60
CA LEU A 146 -5.43 -5.48 1.05
C LEU A 146 -6.73 -5.17 1.80
N ALA A 147 -7.51 -6.21 2.18
CA ALA A 147 -8.71 -6.04 2.98
C ALA A 147 -8.42 -5.40 4.34
N GLY A 148 -7.37 -5.84 5.04
CA GLY A 148 -6.93 -5.27 6.31
C GLY A 148 -6.55 -3.79 6.19
N ILE A 149 -5.86 -3.42 5.12
CA ILE A 149 -5.52 -2.01 4.86
C ILE A 149 -6.77 -1.18 4.55
N LEU A 150 -7.66 -1.67 3.69
CA LEU A 150 -8.88 -0.94 3.33
C LEU A 150 -9.85 -0.82 4.51
N ALA A 151 -9.83 -1.75 5.45
CA ALA A 151 -10.60 -1.68 6.70
C ALA A 151 -10.25 -0.46 7.55
N MET A 152 -9.01 0.02 7.48
CA MET A 152 -8.56 1.24 8.16
C MET A 152 -9.00 2.54 7.47
N GLN A 153 -9.67 2.47 6.31
CA GLN A 153 -10.12 3.61 5.51
C GLN A 153 -9.00 4.62 5.20
N PRO A 154 -7.89 4.17 4.58
CA PRO A 154 -6.75 5.04 4.30
C PRO A 154 -7.15 6.16 3.33
N LYS A 155 -6.46 7.31 3.43
CA LYS A 155 -6.60 8.42 2.48
C LYS A 155 -5.59 8.35 1.32
N ILE A 156 -4.54 7.57 1.47
CA ILE A 156 -3.54 7.26 0.43
C ILE A 156 -3.24 5.77 0.52
N LEU A 157 -3.08 5.11 -0.62
CA LEU A 157 -2.70 3.70 -0.70
C LEU A 157 -1.36 3.56 -1.42
N LEU A 158 -0.45 2.83 -0.81
CA LEU A 158 0.84 2.45 -1.39
C LEU A 158 0.82 0.94 -1.64
N LEU A 159 1.13 0.50 -2.86
CA LEU A 159 1.14 -0.91 -3.23
C LEU A 159 2.51 -1.28 -3.82
N ASP A 160 3.18 -2.22 -3.19
CA ASP A 160 4.47 -2.73 -3.68
C ASP A 160 4.28 -4.03 -4.45
N GLU A 161 4.43 -3.98 -5.78
CA GLU A 161 4.28 -5.10 -6.71
C GLU A 161 3.01 -5.96 -6.45
N PRO A 162 1.81 -5.37 -6.38
CA PRO A 162 0.60 -6.04 -5.88
C PRO A 162 0.09 -7.17 -6.79
N THR A 163 0.62 -7.28 -8.01
CA THR A 163 0.28 -8.36 -8.95
C THR A 163 1.20 -9.58 -8.83
N ASN A 164 2.26 -9.51 -8.02
CA ASN A 164 3.17 -10.62 -7.86
C ASN A 164 2.46 -11.86 -7.29
N GLY A 165 2.67 -13.00 -7.95
CA GLY A 165 2.07 -14.27 -7.55
C GLY A 165 0.55 -14.37 -7.80
N LEU A 166 -0.07 -13.38 -8.45
CA LEU A 166 -1.45 -13.46 -8.89
C LEU A 166 -1.55 -14.10 -10.27
N ASP A 167 -2.54 -14.97 -10.44
CA ASP A 167 -2.98 -15.41 -11.76
C ASP A 167 -3.74 -14.29 -12.50
N ARG A 168 -4.04 -14.52 -13.77
CA ARG A 168 -4.74 -13.54 -14.62
C ARG A 168 -6.07 -13.11 -14.02
N LYS A 169 -6.89 -14.05 -13.53
CA LYS A 169 -8.22 -13.77 -12.96
C LYS A 169 -8.13 -12.88 -11.72
N ASN A 170 -7.19 -13.17 -10.83
CA ASN A 170 -6.96 -12.37 -9.63
C ASN A 170 -6.35 -11.00 -9.97
N THR A 171 -5.49 -10.90 -10.99
CA THR A 171 -4.98 -9.61 -11.48
C THR A 171 -6.12 -8.75 -12.05
N GLU A 172 -7.02 -9.31 -12.86
CA GLU A 172 -8.19 -8.60 -13.39
C GLU A 172 -9.12 -8.13 -12.24
N LYS A 173 -9.34 -8.99 -11.24
CA LYS A 173 -10.12 -8.65 -10.03
C LYS A 173 -9.49 -7.51 -9.24
N LEU A 174 -8.18 -7.55 -9.01
CA LEU A 174 -7.43 -6.48 -8.33
C LEU A 174 -7.54 -5.17 -9.12
N THR A 175 -7.36 -5.23 -10.44
CA THR A 175 -7.47 -4.07 -11.34
C THR A 175 -8.84 -3.39 -11.22
N ALA A 176 -9.92 -4.18 -11.28
CA ALA A 176 -11.29 -3.68 -11.13
C ALA A 176 -11.49 -3.01 -9.77
N LEU A 177 -11.07 -3.66 -8.69
CA LEU A 177 -11.15 -3.13 -7.33
C LEU A 177 -10.40 -1.78 -7.21
N LEU A 178 -9.15 -1.71 -7.67
CA LEU A 178 -8.36 -0.48 -7.57
C LEU A 178 -8.93 0.67 -8.41
N ARG A 179 -9.61 0.35 -9.53
CA ARG A 179 -10.28 1.35 -10.36
C ARG A 179 -11.45 2.01 -9.63
N GLU A 180 -12.18 1.27 -8.79
CA GLU A 180 -13.33 1.77 -8.03
C GLU A 180 -12.95 2.61 -6.81
N LEU A 181 -11.70 2.52 -6.33
CA LEU A 181 -11.26 3.27 -5.17
C LEU A 181 -11.17 4.77 -5.49
N SER A 182 -11.81 5.60 -4.68
CA SER A 182 -11.81 7.08 -4.83
C SER A 182 -10.71 7.76 -4.00
N LEU A 183 -9.51 7.17 -3.96
CA LEU A 183 -8.34 7.71 -3.26
C LEU A 183 -7.09 7.64 -4.15
N PRO A 184 -6.08 8.48 -3.92
CA PRO A 184 -4.83 8.41 -4.65
C PRO A 184 -4.04 7.15 -4.29
N ILE A 185 -3.49 6.50 -5.32
CA ILE A 185 -2.71 5.27 -5.17
C ILE A 185 -1.35 5.44 -5.83
N LEU A 186 -0.28 5.07 -5.11
CA LEU A 186 1.05 4.91 -5.67
C LEU A 186 1.35 3.41 -5.74
N ILE A 187 1.76 2.94 -6.91
CA ILE A 187 1.93 1.52 -7.20
C ILE A 187 3.32 1.30 -7.79
N SER A 188 4.14 0.48 -7.16
CA SER A 188 5.30 -0.09 -7.85
C SER A 188 4.82 -1.29 -8.67
N SER A 189 5.19 -1.36 -9.94
CA SER A 189 4.88 -2.53 -10.76
C SER A 189 5.74 -2.58 -12.01
N HIS A 190 6.01 -3.80 -12.47
CA HIS A 190 6.61 -4.09 -13.78
C HIS A 190 5.63 -4.79 -14.74
N HIS A 191 4.37 -5.01 -14.32
CA HIS A 191 3.35 -5.69 -15.11
C HIS A 191 2.69 -4.74 -16.12
N HIS A 192 3.14 -4.73 -17.35
CA HIS A 192 2.69 -3.77 -18.39
C HIS A 192 1.17 -3.71 -18.57
N GLY A 193 0.48 -4.85 -18.62
CA GLY A 193 -1.00 -4.87 -18.75
C GLY A 193 -1.70 -4.13 -17.62
N PHE A 194 -1.28 -4.36 -16.39
CA PHE A 194 -1.82 -3.71 -15.19
C PHE A 194 -1.56 -2.19 -15.19
N ILE A 195 -0.36 -1.79 -15.60
CA ILE A 195 0.01 -0.38 -15.73
C ILE A 195 -0.86 0.31 -16.79
N ASN A 196 -0.96 -0.27 -17.99
CA ASN A 196 -1.73 0.31 -19.10
C ASN A 196 -3.23 0.49 -18.75
N GLU A 197 -3.77 -0.36 -17.90
CA GLU A 197 -5.18 -0.30 -17.51
C GLU A 197 -5.49 0.73 -16.41
N LEU A 198 -4.54 1.06 -15.54
CA LEU A 198 -4.78 1.86 -14.34
C LEU A 198 -3.98 3.15 -14.28
N ALA A 199 -2.82 3.25 -14.90
CA ALA A 199 -1.93 4.38 -14.73
C ALA A 199 -2.55 5.68 -15.25
N THR A 200 -2.56 6.71 -14.41
CA THR A 200 -2.82 8.10 -14.82
C THR A 200 -1.51 8.86 -15.04
N GLU A 201 -0.45 8.40 -14.39
CA GLU A 201 0.90 8.94 -14.49
C GLU A 201 1.92 7.86 -14.18
N ILE A 202 3.10 7.94 -14.79
CA ILE A 202 4.21 6.99 -14.61
C ILE A 202 5.47 7.78 -14.31
N ILE A 203 6.22 7.36 -13.30
CA ILE A 203 7.57 7.82 -13.01
C ILE A 203 8.55 6.66 -13.08
N SER A 204 9.78 6.93 -13.49
CA SER A 204 10.85 5.93 -13.62
C SER A 204 11.95 6.18 -12.58
N LEU A 205 12.47 5.10 -11.98
CA LEU A 205 13.62 5.10 -11.07
C LEU A 205 14.83 4.44 -11.74
#